data_49835f4b274aed43377d1075356eb17c
#
_entry.id   49835f4b274aed43377d1075356eb17c
#
_cell.length_a   1.000
_cell.length_b   1.000
_cell.length_c   1.000
_cell.angle_alpha   90.00
_cell.angle_beta   90.00
_cell.angle_gamma   90.00
#
_symmetry.space_group_name_H-M   'P 1'
#
loop_
_entity.id
_entity.type
_entity.pdbx_description
1 polymer ?
#
loop_
_entity_poly.entity_id
_entity_poly.type
_entity_poly.pdbx_seq_one_letter_code
_entity_poly.pdbx_strand_id
1 'polypeptide(L)' 'MELKDWIRGHGFSYKTFADEIHTSFRNVEKWARGERLPRWHEAEKIFKITNNQVTGNDLYEEQIQRKKASL' A
#
# COMPACT_ATOMS: atom_id res chain seq x y z
N MET A 1 -7.63 3.63 -5.85
CA MET A 1 -8.14 3.00 -4.59
C MET A 1 -7.03 2.92 -3.58
N GLU A 2 -7.29 3.26 -2.35
CA GLU A 2 -6.28 3.13 -1.29
C GLU A 2 -6.00 1.67 -0.97
N LEU A 3 -4.75 1.38 -0.60
CA LEU A 3 -4.30 0.02 -0.32
C LEU A 3 -5.12 -0.65 0.78
N LYS A 4 -5.38 0.05 1.89
CA LYS A 4 -6.16 -0.50 3.00
C LYS A 4 -7.56 -0.90 2.58
N ASP A 5 -8.19 -0.11 1.71
CA ASP A 5 -9.54 -0.38 1.22
C ASP A 5 -9.57 -1.59 0.30
N TRP A 6 -8.56 -1.72 -0.56
CA TRP A 6 -8.43 -2.87 -1.44
C TRP A 6 -8.25 -4.16 -0.64
N ILE A 7 -7.34 -4.15 0.33
CA ILE A 7 -7.05 -5.30 1.19
C ILE A 7 -8.32 -5.75 1.92
N ARG A 8 -9.02 -4.80 2.52
CA ARG A 8 -10.26 -5.07 3.26
C ARG A 8 -11.36 -5.61 2.33
N GLY A 9 -11.51 -4.99 1.18
CA GLY A 9 -12.58 -5.36 0.23
C GLY A 9 -12.39 -6.71 -0.41
N HIS A 10 -11.17 -7.24 -0.45
CA HIS A 10 -10.86 -8.53 -1.06
C HIS A 10 -10.64 -9.65 -0.03
N GLY A 11 -10.98 -9.40 1.23
CA GLY A 11 -10.92 -10.43 2.27
C GLY A 11 -9.52 -10.77 2.76
N PHE A 12 -8.51 -9.96 2.42
CA PHE A 12 -7.17 -10.15 2.96
C PHE A 12 -7.03 -9.49 4.33
N SER A 13 -6.18 -10.08 5.17
CA SER A 13 -5.59 -9.34 6.29
C SER A 13 -4.27 -8.75 5.81
N TYR A 14 -3.69 -7.83 6.59
CA TYR A 14 -2.37 -7.30 6.26
C TYR A 14 -1.32 -8.41 6.22
N LYS A 15 -1.46 -9.40 7.10
CA LYS A 15 -0.55 -10.54 7.13
C LYS A 15 -0.64 -11.41 5.88
N THR A 16 -1.85 -11.75 5.45
CA THR A 16 -2.03 -12.58 4.25
C THR A 16 -1.62 -11.83 3.00
N PHE A 17 -1.88 -10.55 2.93
CA PHE A 17 -1.43 -9.71 1.82
C PHE A 17 0.11 -9.65 1.79
N ALA A 18 0.75 -9.48 2.95
CA ALA A 18 2.21 -9.48 3.06
C ALA A 18 2.81 -10.78 2.55
N ASP A 19 2.21 -11.92 2.91
CA ASP A 19 2.66 -13.22 2.45
C ASP A 19 2.56 -13.34 0.92
N GLU A 20 1.49 -12.82 0.33
CA GLU A 20 1.28 -12.88 -1.12
C GLU A 20 2.36 -12.11 -1.90
N ILE A 21 2.82 -10.99 -1.38
CA ILE A 21 3.84 -10.18 -2.05
C ILE A 21 5.23 -10.37 -1.45
N HIS A 22 5.41 -11.38 -0.60
CA HIS A 22 6.69 -11.74 0.00
C HIS A 22 7.34 -10.59 0.77
N THR A 23 6.57 -9.95 1.63
CA THR A 23 7.06 -8.88 2.49
C THR A 23 6.60 -9.11 3.93
N SER A 24 7.02 -8.26 4.86
CA SER A 24 6.62 -8.39 6.24
C SER A 24 5.27 -7.72 6.51
N PHE A 25 4.56 -8.21 7.52
CA PHE A 25 3.32 -7.60 8.01
C PHE A 25 3.52 -6.13 8.37
N ARG A 26 4.65 -5.79 9.00
CA ARG A 26 4.97 -4.42 9.37
C ARG A 26 5.02 -3.46 8.18
N ASN A 27 5.61 -3.93 7.09
CA ASN A 27 5.69 -3.11 5.89
C ASN A 27 4.31 -2.79 5.35
N VAL A 28 3.45 -3.81 5.23
CA VAL A 28 2.08 -3.61 4.74
C VAL A 28 1.30 -2.68 5.67
N GLU A 29 1.42 -2.86 6.98
CA GLU A 29 0.77 -2.01 7.96
C GLU A 29 1.19 -0.54 7.81
N LYS A 30 2.48 -0.29 7.67
CA LYS A 30 3.01 1.07 7.49
C LYS A 30 2.57 1.69 6.18
N TRP A 31 2.55 0.92 5.11
CA TRP A 31 2.06 1.39 3.81
C TRP A 31 0.57 1.73 3.88
N ALA A 32 -0.22 0.88 4.51
CA ALA A 32 -1.67 1.10 4.64
C ALA A 32 -2.00 2.34 5.48
N ARG A 33 -1.17 2.65 6.46
CA ARG A 33 -1.31 3.84 7.30
C ARG A 33 -0.71 5.10 6.68
N GLY A 34 0.01 4.95 5.56
CA GLY A 34 0.70 6.07 4.94
C GLY A 34 1.94 6.54 5.70
N GLU A 35 2.46 5.72 6.60
CA GLU A 35 3.65 6.05 7.39
C GLU A 35 4.94 5.80 6.62
N ARG A 36 4.89 4.95 5.61
CA ARG A 36 6.04 4.57 4.80
C ARG A 36 5.61 4.29 3.38
N LEU A 37 6.48 4.65 2.42
CA LEU A 37 6.24 4.32 1.02
C LEU A 37 6.87 2.97 0.68
N PRO A 38 6.18 2.13 -0.11
CA PRO A 38 6.81 0.92 -0.63
C PRO A 38 7.93 1.30 -1.61
N ARG A 39 8.96 0.46 -1.69
CA ARG A 39 9.99 0.60 -2.70
C ARG A 39 9.41 0.23 -4.06
N TRP A 40 10.09 0.65 -5.13
CA TRP A 40 9.57 0.47 -6.48
C TRP A 40 9.20 -0.99 -6.79
N HIS A 41 10.07 -1.94 -6.45
CA HIS A 41 9.79 -3.35 -6.72
C HIS A 41 8.62 -3.89 -5.89
N GLU A 42 8.41 -3.36 -4.68
CA GLU A 42 7.26 -3.71 -3.86
C GLU A 42 5.98 -3.10 -4.41
N ALA A 43 6.07 -1.87 -4.89
CA ALA A 43 4.95 -1.20 -5.54
C ALA A 43 4.51 -1.95 -6.79
N GLU A 44 5.45 -2.46 -7.59
CA GLU A 44 5.12 -3.28 -8.76
C GLU A 44 4.33 -4.53 -8.38
N LYS A 45 4.72 -5.20 -7.30
CA LYS A 45 3.98 -6.37 -6.81
C LYS A 45 2.57 -5.99 -6.39
N ILE A 46 2.42 -4.85 -5.72
CA ILE A 46 1.10 -4.34 -5.34
C ILE A 46 0.25 -4.06 -6.56
N PHE A 47 0.82 -3.42 -7.60
CA PHE A 47 0.10 -3.15 -8.83
C PHE A 47 -0.40 -4.43 -9.49
N LYS A 48 0.43 -5.46 -9.53
CA LYS A 48 0.08 -6.75 -10.13
C LYS A 48 -1.02 -7.47 -9.37
N ILE A 49 -0.88 -7.58 -8.05
CA ILE A 49 -1.85 -8.32 -7.24
C ILE A 49 -3.19 -7.59 -7.16
N THR A 50 -3.18 -6.29 -7.23
CA THR A 50 -4.40 -5.48 -7.20
C THR A 50 -4.98 -5.23 -8.59
N ASN A 51 -4.36 -5.78 -9.62
CA ASN A 51 -4.76 -5.58 -11.02
C ASN A 51 -4.85 -4.08 -11.36
N ASN A 52 -3.84 -3.32 -10.92
CA ASN A 52 -3.71 -1.87 -11.10
C ASN A 52 -4.83 -1.04 -10.43
N GLN A 53 -5.58 -1.62 -9.51
CA GLN A 53 -6.58 -0.86 -8.75
C GLN A 53 -5.94 0.02 -7.68
N VAL A 54 -4.79 -0.40 -7.15
CA VAL A 54 -3.95 0.43 -6.28
C VAL A 54 -2.76 0.88 -7.11
N THR A 55 -2.73 2.15 -7.46
CA THR A 55 -1.72 2.73 -8.36
C THR A 55 -0.64 3.45 -7.58
N GLY A 56 0.42 3.88 -8.30
CA GLY A 56 1.45 4.73 -7.71
C GLY A 56 0.88 6.02 -7.12
N ASN A 57 -0.09 6.62 -7.78
CA ASN A 57 -0.76 7.80 -7.27
C ASN A 57 -1.44 7.52 -5.94
N ASP A 58 -2.14 6.37 -5.83
CA ASP A 58 -2.81 5.99 -4.59
C ASP A 58 -1.82 5.79 -3.44
N LEU A 59 -0.63 5.22 -3.74
CA LEU A 59 0.38 4.94 -2.73
C LEU A 59 1.14 6.19 -2.28
N TYR A 60 1.40 7.12 -3.19
CA TYR A 60 2.29 8.26 -2.93
C TYR A 60 1.55 9.57 -2.65
N GLU A 61 0.34 9.73 -3.15
CA GLU A 61 -0.42 10.96 -3.01
C GLU A 61 -0.70 11.31 -1.56
N GLU A 62 -1.04 10.33 -0.75
CA GLU A 62 -1.33 10.52 0.66
C GLU A 62 -0.14 11.11 1.41
N GLN A 63 1.08 10.68 1.10
CA GLN A 63 2.28 11.24 1.72
C GLN A 63 2.59 12.66 1.24
N ILE A 64 2.30 12.96 0.00
CA ILE A 64 2.45 14.32 -0.53
C ILE A 64 1.50 15.26 0.22
N GLN A 65 0.25 14.84 0.42
CA GLN A 65 -0.73 15.61 1.17
C GLN A 65 -0.31 15.80 2.64
N ARG A 66 0.25 14.79 3.27
CA ARG A 66 0.76 14.89 4.64
C ARG A 66 1.92 15.88 4.75
N LYS A 67 2.84 15.88 3.79
CA LYS A 67 3.93 16.84 3.76
C LYS A 67 3.41 18.27 3.62
N LYS A 68 2.39 18.49 2.80
CA LYS A 68 1.75 19.80 2.67
C LYS A 68 1.05 20.22 3.96
N ALA A 69 0.42 19.28 4.64
CA ALA A 69 -0.28 19.58 5.90
C ALA A 69 0.68 19.91 7.04
N SER A 70 1.92 19.45 6.99
CA SER A 70 2.91 19.72 8.03
C SER A 70 3.72 21.00 7.77
N LEU A 71 3.49 21.66 6.67
CA LEU A 71 4.07 22.95 6.36
C LEU A 71 3.11 24.08 6.76
#